data_11b7ff8a08ccfde3825d7b898f91ed8b
#
_entry.id   11b7ff8a08ccfde3825d7b898f91ed8b
#
_cell.length_a   1.000
_cell.length_b   1.000
_cell.length_c   1.000
_cell.angle_alpha   90.00
_cell.angle_beta   90.00
_cell.angle_gamma   90.00
#
_symmetry.space_group_name_H-M   'P 1'
#
loop_
_entity.id
_entity.type
_entity.pdbx_description
1 polymer ?
#
loop_
_entity_poly.entity_id
_entity_poly.type
_entity_poly.pdbx_seq_one_letter_code
_entity_poly.pdbx_strand_id
1 'polypeptide(L)'
;DIAFVEGSITTAHEIERIQNIRANSKYLVTIGACATSGGIQALRNGKMQGADWISSVYASPQFISSLDTSSAIARHVKVDYELWGCPVTSRQVLQLLRDLLFAVRPKISADPVCLDCKRAGNVCVLVARGEPCMGPVTRTGCGALCPAFGRACYACFGPSEHVNGRALGQRLSGLGLTADAVKKQFLFINSGAEAYAAAAAAGTEVKHD
;
A
#
# COMPACT_ATOMS: atom_id res chain seq x y z
N ASP A 1 -8.92 24.46 -6.71
CA ASP A 1 -9.73 23.25 -6.84
C ASP A 1 -8.96 22.04 -6.30
N ILE A 2 -9.67 20.97 -5.95
CA ILE A 2 -9.11 19.73 -5.39
C ILE A 2 -9.31 18.63 -6.44
N ALA A 3 -8.23 17.94 -6.81
CA ALA A 3 -8.28 16.76 -7.67
C ALA A 3 -8.06 15.50 -6.83
N PHE A 4 -9.00 14.54 -6.92
CA PHE A 4 -8.83 13.19 -6.40
C PHE A 4 -8.47 12.26 -7.55
N VAL A 5 -7.39 11.51 -7.41
CA VAL A 5 -6.90 10.61 -8.44
C VAL A 5 -6.66 9.23 -7.85
N GLU A 6 -7.19 8.21 -8.51
CA GLU A 6 -6.93 6.80 -8.24
C GLU A 6 -6.23 6.12 -9.41
N GLY A 7 -5.78 4.89 -9.20
CA GLY A 7 -5.06 4.12 -10.20
C GLY A 7 -3.54 4.34 -10.16
N SER A 8 -2.80 3.35 -10.64
CA SER A 8 -1.36 3.44 -10.82
C SER A 8 -1.03 3.96 -12.21
N ILE A 9 0.16 4.52 -12.38
CA ILE A 9 0.67 4.95 -13.69
C ILE A 9 1.30 3.74 -14.38
N THR A 10 0.75 3.41 -15.55
CA THR A 10 1.13 2.22 -16.34
C THR A 10 1.39 2.51 -17.80
N THR A 11 1.05 3.71 -18.29
CA THR A 11 1.24 4.15 -19.68
C THR A 11 1.85 5.56 -19.75
N ALA A 12 2.49 5.88 -20.89
CA ALA A 12 3.01 7.23 -21.13
C ALA A 12 1.89 8.28 -21.14
N HIS A 13 0.74 7.96 -21.71
CA HIS A 13 -0.42 8.86 -21.73
C HIS A 13 -0.92 9.20 -20.30
N GLU A 14 -0.84 8.25 -19.36
CA GLU A 14 -1.22 8.52 -17.97
C GLU A 14 -0.23 9.48 -17.29
N ILE A 15 1.07 9.46 -17.69
CA ILE A 15 2.05 10.43 -17.20
C ILE A 15 1.68 11.85 -17.64
N GLU A 16 1.38 12.04 -18.91
CA GLU A 16 0.95 13.35 -19.45
C GLU A 16 -0.34 13.82 -18.77
N ARG A 17 -1.30 12.92 -18.62
CA ARG A 17 -2.58 13.21 -17.98
C ARG A 17 -2.40 13.66 -16.52
N ILE A 18 -1.58 12.97 -15.74
CA ILE A 18 -1.40 13.34 -14.33
C ILE A 18 -0.62 14.65 -14.17
N GLN A 19 0.33 14.94 -15.07
CA GLN A 19 1.03 16.22 -15.11
C GLN A 19 0.07 17.37 -15.39
N ASN A 20 -0.86 17.19 -16.33
CA ASN A 20 -1.89 18.18 -16.64
C ASN A 20 -2.85 18.37 -15.45
N ILE A 21 -3.31 17.29 -14.81
CA ILE A 21 -4.13 17.38 -13.60
C ILE A 21 -3.40 18.15 -12.49
N ARG A 22 -2.11 17.86 -12.27
CA ARG A 22 -1.30 18.56 -11.25
C ARG A 22 -1.20 20.06 -11.56
N ALA A 23 -0.95 20.43 -12.81
CA ALA A 23 -0.83 21.83 -13.23
C ALA A 23 -2.11 22.64 -13.00
N ASN A 24 -3.28 22.01 -13.12
CA ASN A 24 -4.59 22.63 -13.00
C ASN A 24 -5.26 22.45 -11.62
N SER A 25 -4.57 21.88 -10.63
CA SER A 25 -5.12 21.62 -9.30
C SER A 25 -4.40 22.40 -8.22
N LYS A 26 -5.14 22.99 -7.28
CA LYS A 26 -4.57 23.57 -6.05
C LYS A 26 -4.05 22.46 -5.13
N TYR A 27 -4.88 21.43 -4.94
CA TYR A 27 -4.51 20.24 -4.17
C TYR A 27 -4.70 18.99 -5.02
N LEU A 28 -3.67 18.16 -5.05
CA LEU A 28 -3.72 16.83 -5.66
C LEU A 28 -3.72 15.78 -4.56
N VAL A 29 -4.78 14.97 -4.52
CA VAL A 29 -4.99 13.91 -3.54
C VAL A 29 -4.99 12.57 -4.25
N THR A 30 -4.09 11.68 -3.87
CA THR A 30 -4.13 10.29 -4.33
C THR A 30 -4.99 9.44 -3.39
N ILE A 31 -5.83 8.58 -3.95
CA ILE A 31 -6.69 7.67 -3.20
C ILE A 31 -6.46 6.22 -3.60
N GLY A 32 -6.32 5.37 -2.62
CA GLY A 32 -6.17 3.93 -2.82
C GLY A 32 -4.72 3.45 -3.00
N ALA A 33 -4.51 2.17 -2.75
CA ALA A 33 -3.22 1.52 -2.81
C ALA A 33 -2.56 1.62 -4.20
N CYS A 34 -3.35 1.62 -5.28
CA CYS A 34 -2.81 1.75 -6.64
C CYS A 34 -2.17 3.12 -6.86
N ALA A 35 -2.85 4.20 -6.46
CA ALA A 35 -2.35 5.57 -6.62
C ALA A 35 -1.16 5.87 -5.71
N THR A 36 -1.14 5.31 -4.48
CA THR A 36 -0.13 5.60 -3.45
C THR A 36 1.11 4.71 -3.52
N SER A 37 1.00 3.48 -4.04
CA SER A 37 2.12 2.52 -4.07
C SER A 37 2.21 1.67 -5.35
N GLY A 38 1.41 1.95 -6.37
CA GLY A 38 1.27 1.09 -7.55
C GLY A 38 0.36 -0.13 -7.32
N GLY A 39 -0.03 -0.39 -6.07
CA GLY A 39 -0.98 -1.42 -5.70
C GLY A 39 -0.60 -2.84 -6.11
N ILE A 40 -1.59 -3.69 -6.32
CA ILE A 40 -1.42 -5.06 -6.83
C ILE A 40 -0.76 -5.07 -8.21
N GLN A 41 -0.98 -4.07 -9.03
CA GLN A 41 -0.38 -3.99 -10.37
C GLN A 41 1.14 -3.88 -10.32
N ALA A 42 1.71 -3.30 -9.26
CA ALA A 42 3.15 -3.22 -9.06
C ALA A 42 3.82 -4.58 -8.74
N LEU A 43 3.05 -5.65 -8.52
CA LEU A 43 3.60 -7.01 -8.37
C LEU A 43 4.36 -7.48 -9.62
N ARG A 44 3.99 -6.96 -10.79
CA ARG A 44 4.69 -7.27 -12.05
C ARG A 44 6.12 -6.72 -12.08
N ASN A 45 6.39 -5.62 -11.36
CA ASN A 45 7.68 -4.92 -11.40
C ASN A 45 8.86 -5.79 -10.93
N GLY A 46 8.61 -6.81 -10.13
CA GLY A 46 9.66 -7.69 -9.58
C GLY A 46 9.80 -9.05 -10.28
N LYS A 47 8.92 -9.37 -11.23
CA LYS A 47 8.87 -10.71 -11.82
C LYS A 47 9.21 -10.76 -13.31
N MET A 48 8.90 -9.73 -14.05
CA MET A 48 9.09 -9.69 -15.50
C MET A 48 9.48 -8.26 -15.88
N GLN A 49 10.61 -8.10 -16.55
CA GLN A 49 11.08 -6.81 -17.03
C GLN A 49 10.59 -6.59 -18.47
N GLY A 50 10.17 -5.37 -18.75
CA GLY A 50 9.82 -4.94 -20.08
C GLY A 50 8.50 -5.50 -20.62
N ALA A 51 8.40 -5.55 -21.96
CA ALA A 51 7.21 -6.02 -22.69
C ALA A 51 6.93 -7.53 -22.55
N ASP A 52 7.84 -8.31 -21.98
CA ASP A 52 7.73 -9.77 -21.90
C ASP A 52 6.50 -10.24 -21.12
N TRP A 53 6.10 -9.51 -20.08
CA TRP A 53 4.90 -9.86 -19.32
C TRP A 53 3.62 -9.70 -20.13
N ILE A 54 3.57 -8.72 -21.05
CA ILE A 54 2.42 -8.49 -21.94
C ILE A 54 2.27 -9.68 -22.87
N SER A 55 3.37 -10.10 -23.49
CA SER A 55 3.41 -11.25 -24.41
C SER A 55 3.03 -12.56 -23.72
N SER A 56 3.33 -12.71 -22.42
CA SER A 56 2.99 -13.92 -21.67
C SER A 56 1.52 -14.01 -21.26
N VAL A 57 0.80 -12.87 -21.22
CA VAL A 57 -0.58 -12.81 -20.71
C VAL A 57 -1.59 -12.59 -21.83
N TYR A 58 -1.24 -11.78 -22.85
CA TYR A 58 -2.18 -11.33 -23.88
C TYR A 58 -1.88 -11.96 -25.24
N ALA A 59 -2.91 -12.45 -25.91
CA ALA A 59 -2.80 -13.08 -27.23
C ALA A 59 -2.36 -12.08 -28.34
N SER A 60 -2.66 -10.79 -28.16
CA SER A 60 -2.36 -9.73 -29.13
C SER A 60 -1.62 -8.57 -28.45
N PRO A 61 -0.36 -8.78 -28.01
CA PRO A 61 0.40 -7.82 -27.21
C PRO A 61 0.69 -6.50 -27.96
N GLN A 62 0.72 -6.51 -29.28
CA GLN A 62 0.99 -5.34 -30.13
C GLN A 62 -0.04 -4.21 -30.00
N PHE A 63 -1.23 -4.51 -29.48
CA PHE A 63 -2.28 -3.51 -29.25
C PHE A 63 -2.27 -2.93 -27.81
N ILE A 64 -1.33 -3.37 -26.96
CA ILE A 64 -1.26 -2.95 -25.57
C ILE A 64 -0.07 -2.02 -25.38
N SER A 65 -0.36 -0.76 -25.04
CA SER A 65 0.66 0.19 -24.60
C SER A 65 0.86 0.06 -23.09
N SER A 66 2.09 -0.17 -22.65
CA SER A 66 2.42 -0.22 -21.23
C SER A 66 3.86 0.24 -20.99
N LEU A 67 4.07 0.89 -19.86
CA LEU A 67 5.41 1.10 -19.31
C LEU A 67 5.94 -0.21 -18.72
N ASP A 68 7.25 -0.30 -18.57
CA ASP A 68 7.91 -1.47 -17.95
C ASP A 68 7.46 -1.70 -16.52
N THR A 69 7.11 -0.64 -15.81
CA THR A 69 6.69 -0.69 -14.41
C THR A 69 5.32 -0.05 -14.22
N SER A 70 4.59 -0.56 -13.21
CA SER A 70 3.44 0.13 -12.63
C SER A 70 3.90 0.91 -11.40
N SER A 71 3.62 2.19 -11.33
CA SER A 71 4.16 3.06 -10.30
C SER A 71 3.11 3.94 -9.63
N ALA A 72 3.44 4.40 -8.42
CA ALA A 72 2.66 5.38 -7.68
C ALA A 72 2.67 6.74 -8.40
N ILE A 73 1.60 7.51 -8.26
CA ILE A 73 1.45 8.86 -8.84
C ILE A 73 2.53 9.80 -8.30
N ALA A 74 2.90 9.69 -7.04
CA ALA A 74 3.94 10.52 -6.41
C ALA A 74 5.34 10.41 -7.06
N ARG A 75 5.58 9.38 -7.88
CA ARG A 75 6.84 9.25 -8.66
C ARG A 75 6.88 10.16 -9.89
N HIS A 76 5.75 10.69 -10.31
CA HIS A 76 5.63 11.49 -11.54
C HIS A 76 5.31 12.96 -11.27
N VAL A 77 4.58 13.24 -10.19
CA VAL A 77 4.17 14.60 -9.81
C VAL A 77 4.15 14.76 -8.29
N LYS A 78 4.22 16.01 -7.82
CA LYS A 78 4.05 16.31 -6.40
C LYS A 78 2.60 16.05 -5.98
N VAL A 79 2.40 15.20 -4.99
CA VAL A 79 1.14 14.92 -4.33
C VAL A 79 1.05 15.70 -3.02
N ASP A 80 -0.09 16.32 -2.74
CA ASP A 80 -0.27 17.09 -1.49
C ASP A 80 -0.76 16.21 -0.35
N TYR A 81 -1.64 15.24 -0.63
CA TYR A 81 -2.18 14.30 0.35
C TYR A 81 -2.36 12.91 -0.25
N GLU A 82 -2.09 11.89 0.55
CA GLU A 82 -2.26 10.48 0.18
C GLU A 82 -3.25 9.80 1.12
N LEU A 83 -4.34 9.28 0.57
CA LEU A 83 -5.30 8.44 1.28
C LEU A 83 -5.07 6.98 0.91
N TRP A 84 -4.38 6.29 1.79
CA TRP A 84 -4.05 4.88 1.63
C TRP A 84 -5.24 3.99 1.96
N GLY A 85 -5.39 2.89 1.23
CA GLY A 85 -6.41 1.87 1.48
C GLY A 85 -6.74 1.07 0.23
N CYS A 86 -7.18 -0.16 0.40
CA CYS A 86 -7.69 -0.99 -0.70
C CYS A 86 -8.99 -1.70 -0.27
N PRO A 87 -10.11 -0.97 -0.40
CA PRO A 87 -10.28 0.44 -0.78
C PRO A 87 -10.03 1.44 0.37
N VAL A 88 -10.00 2.73 0.05
CA VAL A 88 -10.09 3.82 1.03
C VAL A 88 -11.47 3.82 1.68
N THR A 89 -11.58 4.42 2.86
CA THR A 89 -12.88 4.57 3.52
C THR A 89 -13.50 5.94 3.22
N SER A 90 -14.84 5.99 3.12
CA SER A 90 -15.57 7.25 2.97
C SER A 90 -15.23 8.25 4.08
N ARG A 91 -14.98 7.75 5.30
CA ARG A 91 -14.57 8.56 6.45
C ARG A 91 -13.26 9.31 6.19
N GLN A 92 -12.23 8.66 5.59
CA GLN A 92 -10.96 9.33 5.26
C GLN A 92 -11.18 10.45 4.25
N VAL A 93 -11.95 10.19 3.18
CA VAL A 93 -12.24 11.17 2.13
C VAL A 93 -13.01 12.37 2.69
N LEU A 94 -14.10 12.10 3.43
CA LEU A 94 -14.93 13.16 4.02
C LEU A 94 -14.17 13.99 5.04
N GLN A 95 -13.29 13.37 5.85
CA GLN A 95 -12.46 14.09 6.81
C GLN A 95 -11.49 15.02 6.09
N LEU A 96 -10.77 14.52 5.07
CA LEU A 96 -9.84 15.34 4.29
C LEU A 96 -10.56 16.50 3.61
N LEU A 97 -11.69 16.25 2.96
CA LEU A 97 -12.50 17.29 2.32
C LEU A 97 -12.93 18.37 3.30
N ARG A 98 -13.46 17.95 4.45
CA ARG A 98 -13.86 18.88 5.51
C ARG A 98 -12.69 19.75 5.95
N ASP A 99 -11.54 19.12 6.24
CA ASP A 99 -10.38 19.85 6.74
C ASP A 99 -9.88 20.88 5.69
N LEU A 100 -9.86 20.51 4.42
CA LEU A 100 -9.48 21.41 3.32
C LEU A 100 -10.48 22.54 3.09
N LEU A 101 -11.79 22.26 3.15
CA LEU A 101 -12.84 23.26 2.97
C LEU A 101 -12.85 24.31 4.10
N PHE A 102 -12.55 23.90 5.31
CA PHE A 102 -12.47 24.80 6.48
C PHE A 102 -11.07 25.37 6.72
N ALA A 103 -10.15 25.20 5.76
CA ALA A 103 -8.76 25.66 5.85
C ALA A 103 -8.02 25.12 7.10
N VAL A 104 -8.43 23.97 7.59
CA VAL A 104 -7.74 23.24 8.67
C VAL A 104 -6.67 22.36 8.03
N ARG A 105 -5.48 22.30 8.64
CA ARG A 105 -4.42 21.39 8.17
C ARG A 105 -4.85 19.95 8.38
N PRO A 106 -5.01 19.16 7.30
CA PRO A 106 -5.41 17.75 7.41
C PRO A 106 -4.42 16.93 8.22
N LYS A 107 -4.95 16.15 9.16
CA LYS A 107 -4.16 15.19 9.93
C LYS A 107 -4.53 13.76 9.51
N ILE A 108 -3.69 13.18 8.65
CA ILE A 108 -3.82 11.78 8.22
C ILE A 108 -2.95 10.93 9.14
N SER A 109 -3.58 10.10 9.97
CA SER A 109 -2.82 9.23 10.89
C SER A 109 -2.09 8.14 10.11
N ALA A 110 -0.84 7.91 10.49
CA ALA A 110 -0.02 6.79 10.04
C ALA A 110 0.32 5.83 11.19
N ASP A 111 -0.39 5.94 12.31
CA ASP A 111 -0.28 5.00 13.45
C ASP A 111 -0.55 3.56 13.00
N PRO A 112 0.03 2.55 13.64
CA PRO A 112 -0.24 1.15 13.31
C PRO A 112 -1.70 0.77 13.61
N VAL A 113 -2.30 -0.06 12.76
CA VAL A 113 -3.68 -0.55 12.94
C VAL A 113 -3.88 -1.30 14.26
N CYS A 114 -2.79 -1.81 14.86
CA CYS A 114 -2.82 -2.40 16.19
C CYS A 114 -3.38 -1.46 17.27
N LEU A 115 -3.23 -0.14 17.08
CA LEU A 115 -3.77 0.84 18.02
C LEU A 115 -5.30 0.82 18.01
N ASP A 116 -5.91 0.85 16.82
CA ASP A 116 -7.36 0.72 16.67
C ASP A 116 -7.87 -0.66 17.13
N CYS A 117 -7.12 -1.72 16.78
CA CYS A 117 -7.41 -3.09 17.20
C CYS A 117 -7.49 -3.22 18.73
N LYS A 118 -6.52 -2.64 19.44
CA LYS A 118 -6.51 -2.64 20.92
C LYS A 118 -7.61 -1.77 21.51
N ARG A 119 -7.88 -0.60 20.95
CA ARG A 119 -8.96 0.29 21.40
C ARG A 119 -10.34 -0.35 21.26
N ALA A 120 -10.52 -1.17 20.21
CA ALA A 120 -11.74 -1.92 19.98
C ALA A 120 -11.85 -3.21 20.84
N GLY A 121 -10.85 -3.52 21.67
CA GLY A 121 -10.83 -4.73 22.50
C GLY A 121 -10.71 -6.05 21.73
N ASN A 122 -10.23 -6.01 20.49
CA ASN A 122 -10.08 -7.21 19.66
C ASN A 122 -8.99 -8.13 20.20
N VAL A 123 -9.24 -9.45 20.16
CA VAL A 123 -8.23 -10.46 20.46
C VAL A 123 -7.13 -10.43 19.39
N CYS A 124 -5.87 -10.34 19.82
CA CYS A 124 -4.75 -10.30 18.89
C CYS A 124 -4.53 -11.67 18.23
N VAL A 125 -4.89 -11.81 16.97
CA VAL A 125 -4.75 -13.08 16.22
C VAL A 125 -3.30 -13.52 16.03
N LEU A 126 -2.35 -12.57 15.98
CA LEU A 126 -0.91 -12.85 15.90
C LEU A 126 -0.40 -13.55 17.16
N VAL A 127 -0.95 -13.20 18.33
CA VAL A 127 -0.52 -13.76 19.63
C VAL A 127 -1.38 -14.96 20.00
N ALA A 128 -2.71 -14.84 19.93
CA ALA A 128 -3.62 -15.84 20.42
C ALA A 128 -3.76 -17.05 19.48
N ARG A 129 -3.52 -16.86 18.19
CA ARG A 129 -3.73 -17.93 17.18
C ARG A 129 -2.49 -18.20 16.32
N GLY A 130 -1.41 -17.44 16.47
CA GLY A 130 -0.23 -17.58 15.61
C GLY A 130 -0.48 -17.22 14.15
N GLU A 131 -1.50 -16.40 13.83
CA GLU A 131 -1.79 -16.00 12.46
C GLU A 131 -0.84 -14.89 11.97
N PRO A 132 -0.38 -14.91 10.70
CA PRO A 132 0.55 -13.94 10.15
C PRO A 132 -0.11 -12.57 9.92
N CYS A 133 -0.24 -11.77 10.96
CA CYS A 133 -0.93 -10.48 10.95
C CYS A 133 0.05 -9.33 10.67
N MET A 134 -0.23 -8.53 9.62
CA MET A 134 0.56 -7.37 9.23
C MET A 134 0.19 -6.08 10.01
N GLY A 135 -0.71 -6.17 10.99
CA GLY A 135 -1.18 -5.03 11.79
C GLY A 135 -0.08 -4.16 12.41
N PRO A 136 1.02 -4.73 12.94
CA PRO A 136 2.09 -3.95 13.56
C PRO A 136 2.78 -2.95 12.62
N VAL A 137 2.80 -3.22 11.32
CA VAL A 137 3.49 -2.40 10.30
C VAL A 137 2.53 -1.69 9.35
N THR A 138 1.24 -1.86 9.53
CA THR A 138 0.21 -1.29 8.66
C THR A 138 -0.43 -0.07 9.31
N ARG A 139 -0.59 1.03 8.56
CA ARG A 139 -1.27 2.23 9.07
C ARG A 139 -2.76 2.00 9.30
N THR A 140 -3.30 2.74 10.24
CA THR A 140 -4.73 2.79 10.55
C THR A 140 -5.54 3.46 9.43
N GLY A 141 -6.87 3.38 9.55
CA GLY A 141 -7.85 3.97 8.61
C GLY A 141 -9.05 3.08 8.37
N CYS A 142 -8.87 1.75 8.45
CA CYS A 142 -9.96 0.76 8.31
C CYS A 142 -10.69 0.46 9.64
N GLY A 143 -10.28 1.05 10.77
CA GLY A 143 -10.84 0.71 12.08
C GLY A 143 -10.56 -0.73 12.53
N ALA A 144 -9.45 -1.34 12.09
CA ALA A 144 -9.06 -2.72 12.40
C ALA A 144 -10.11 -3.77 11.99
N LEU A 145 -10.76 -3.57 10.83
CA LEU A 145 -11.86 -4.41 10.35
C LEU A 145 -11.53 -5.91 10.36
N CYS A 146 -10.40 -6.33 9.78
CA CYS A 146 -10.04 -7.75 9.72
C CYS A 146 -9.87 -8.37 11.11
N PRO A 147 -9.12 -7.76 12.05
CA PRO A 147 -9.03 -8.26 13.43
C PRO A 147 -10.37 -8.31 14.16
N ALA A 148 -11.28 -7.38 13.90
CA ALA A 148 -12.64 -7.41 14.51
C ALA A 148 -13.42 -8.68 14.15
N PHE A 149 -13.14 -9.27 12.96
CA PHE A 149 -13.69 -10.55 12.53
C PHE A 149 -12.75 -11.74 12.80
N GLY A 150 -11.74 -11.55 13.66
CA GLY A 150 -10.80 -12.60 14.01
C GLY A 150 -9.88 -13.04 12.87
N ARG A 151 -9.60 -12.15 11.90
CA ARG A 151 -8.71 -12.38 10.75
C ARG A 151 -7.45 -11.56 10.85
N ALA A 152 -6.35 -12.07 10.30
CA ALA A 152 -5.10 -11.33 10.18
C ALA A 152 -5.24 -10.07 9.29
N CYS A 153 -4.46 -9.03 9.58
CA CYS A 153 -4.36 -7.84 8.72
C CYS A 153 -3.56 -8.16 7.46
N TYR A 154 -4.03 -7.72 6.30
CA TYR A 154 -3.41 -7.95 4.98
C TYR A 154 -2.59 -6.75 4.47
N ALA A 155 -2.28 -5.77 5.31
CA ALA A 155 -1.52 -4.58 4.95
C ALA A 155 -2.14 -3.69 3.85
N CYS A 156 -3.44 -3.76 3.63
CA CYS A 156 -4.11 -3.04 2.53
C CYS A 156 -4.12 -1.51 2.69
N PHE A 157 -3.85 -0.98 3.89
CA PHE A 157 -3.74 0.46 4.16
C PHE A 157 -2.30 0.99 4.08
N GLY A 158 -1.35 0.16 3.62
CA GLY A 158 0.03 0.58 3.42
C GLY A 158 0.83 0.71 4.72
N PRO A 159 2.09 1.15 4.64
CA PRO A 159 3.01 1.17 5.77
C PRO A 159 2.60 2.19 6.83
N SER A 160 2.72 1.83 8.11
CA SER A 160 2.66 2.76 9.24
C SER A 160 3.86 3.70 9.23
N GLU A 161 3.82 4.75 10.07
CA GLU A 161 4.92 5.73 10.16
C GLU A 161 6.27 5.07 10.50
N HIS A 162 6.23 4.08 11.40
CA HIS A 162 7.41 3.35 11.84
C HIS A 162 7.26 1.86 11.53
N VAL A 163 7.79 1.43 10.38
CA VAL A 163 7.77 0.04 9.96
C VAL A 163 8.95 -0.72 10.55
N ASN A 164 8.73 -1.48 11.62
CA ASN A 164 9.72 -2.44 12.09
C ASN A 164 9.56 -3.78 11.35
N GLY A 165 9.95 -3.78 10.08
CA GLY A 165 9.83 -4.95 9.20
C GLY A 165 10.69 -6.13 9.66
N ARG A 166 11.90 -5.86 10.21
CA ARG A 166 12.79 -6.90 10.72
C ARG A 166 12.16 -7.68 11.88
N ALA A 167 11.65 -6.98 12.89
CA ALA A 167 11.03 -7.64 14.04
C ALA A 167 9.78 -8.43 13.65
N LEU A 168 8.95 -7.87 12.75
CA LEU A 168 7.79 -8.60 12.25
C LEU A 168 8.21 -9.81 11.41
N GLY A 169 9.19 -9.69 10.53
CA GLY A 169 9.72 -10.79 9.73
C GLY A 169 10.21 -11.94 10.58
N GLN A 170 11.01 -11.65 11.63
CA GLN A 170 11.45 -12.65 12.61
C GLN A 170 10.27 -13.32 13.32
N ARG A 171 9.25 -12.55 13.72
CA ARG A 171 8.05 -13.10 14.33
C ARG A 171 7.30 -14.04 13.39
N LEU A 172 7.14 -13.65 12.11
CA LEU A 172 6.47 -14.47 11.10
C LEU A 172 7.26 -15.76 10.81
N SER A 173 8.58 -15.68 10.73
CA SER A 173 9.44 -16.87 10.60
C SER A 173 9.31 -17.80 11.82
N GLY A 174 9.25 -17.25 13.04
CA GLY A 174 8.99 -17.99 14.27
C GLY A 174 7.58 -18.63 14.35
N LEU A 175 6.66 -18.24 13.47
CA LEU A 175 5.37 -18.90 13.27
C LEU A 175 5.42 -20.01 12.20
N GLY A 176 6.59 -20.28 11.63
CA GLY A 176 6.80 -21.32 10.63
C GLY A 176 6.70 -20.83 9.16
N LEU A 177 6.61 -19.52 8.90
CA LEU A 177 6.63 -19.03 7.54
C LEU A 177 8.05 -19.12 6.95
N THR A 178 8.15 -19.59 5.71
CA THR A 178 9.39 -19.55 4.93
C THR A 178 9.78 -18.10 4.60
N ALA A 179 11.06 -17.86 4.31
CA ALA A 179 11.54 -16.52 3.91
C ALA A 179 10.75 -15.95 2.71
N ASP A 180 10.42 -16.78 1.72
CA ASP A 180 9.60 -16.38 0.57
C ASP A 180 8.16 -16.02 0.99
N ALA A 181 7.55 -16.76 1.91
CA ALA A 181 6.23 -16.46 2.45
C ALA A 181 6.22 -15.14 3.24
N VAL A 182 7.25 -14.88 4.06
CA VAL A 182 7.43 -13.62 4.78
C VAL A 182 7.56 -12.45 3.79
N LYS A 183 8.41 -12.60 2.77
CA LYS A 183 8.57 -11.61 1.71
C LYS A 183 7.23 -11.29 1.02
N LYS A 184 6.44 -12.30 0.69
CA LYS A 184 5.12 -12.15 0.06
C LYS A 184 4.12 -11.41 0.95
N GLN A 185 4.21 -11.53 2.29
CA GLN A 185 3.35 -10.76 3.19
C GLN A 185 3.56 -9.24 3.04
N PHE A 186 4.81 -8.80 2.89
CA PHE A 186 5.11 -7.38 2.68
C PHE A 186 4.79 -6.92 1.25
N LEU A 187 5.09 -7.77 0.25
CA LEU A 187 4.94 -7.44 -1.17
C LEU A 187 3.61 -7.93 -1.74
N PHE A 188 2.51 -7.67 -1.08
CA PHE A 188 1.18 -8.07 -1.56
C PHE A 188 0.42 -6.87 -2.16
N ILE A 189 -0.42 -6.20 -1.37
CA ILE A 189 -1.30 -5.13 -1.88
C ILE A 189 -0.54 -3.82 -2.15
N ASN A 190 0.49 -3.54 -1.36
CA ASN A 190 1.30 -2.32 -1.43
C ASN A 190 2.76 -2.63 -1.79
N SER A 191 2.96 -3.46 -2.81
CA SER A 191 4.28 -3.97 -3.21
C SER A 191 5.27 -2.87 -3.62
N GLY A 192 4.79 -1.73 -4.13
CA GLY A 192 5.62 -0.58 -4.50
C GLY A 192 5.90 0.39 -3.35
N ALA A 193 5.40 0.14 -2.13
CA ALA A 193 5.73 0.94 -0.96
C ALA A 193 7.17 0.68 -0.50
N GLU A 194 8.02 1.72 -0.49
CA GLU A 194 9.45 1.60 -0.20
C GLU A 194 9.74 0.94 1.16
N ALA A 195 8.97 1.30 2.19
CA ALA A 195 9.12 0.71 3.52
C ALA A 195 8.82 -0.80 3.55
N TYR A 196 7.89 -1.26 2.73
CA TYR A 196 7.60 -2.69 2.61
C TYR A 196 8.62 -3.42 1.74
N ALA A 197 9.11 -2.78 0.68
CA ALA A 197 10.18 -3.33 -0.14
C ALA A 197 11.47 -3.52 0.69
N ALA A 198 11.84 -2.52 1.49
CA ALA A 198 12.97 -2.60 2.42
C ALA A 198 12.78 -3.70 3.47
N ALA A 199 11.58 -3.81 4.05
CA ALA A 199 11.26 -4.85 5.02
C ALA A 199 11.31 -6.27 4.42
N ALA A 200 10.85 -6.42 3.19
CA ALA A 200 10.90 -7.67 2.45
C ALA A 200 12.35 -8.13 2.15
N ALA A 201 13.23 -7.17 1.82
CA ALA A 201 14.66 -7.44 1.61
C ALA A 201 15.36 -7.86 2.92
N ALA A 202 15.10 -7.13 4.01
CA ALA A 202 15.67 -7.43 5.33
C ALA A 202 15.18 -8.76 5.93
N GLY A 203 13.94 -9.17 5.59
CA GLY A 203 13.37 -10.45 6.08
C GLY A 203 14.01 -11.70 5.46
N THR A 204 14.78 -11.56 4.37
CA THR A 204 15.49 -12.68 3.73
C THR A 204 16.86 -12.96 4.35
N GLU A 205 17.37 -12.07 5.21
CA GLU A 205 18.70 -12.21 5.86
C GLU A 205 18.66 -12.95 7.20
N VAL A 206 17.55 -13.57 7.57
CA VAL A 206 17.47 -14.38 8.80
C VAL A 206 18.32 -15.63 8.59
N LYS A 207 19.60 -15.59 9.03
CA LYS A 207 20.44 -16.79 9.20
C LYS A 207 19.76 -17.67 10.24
N HIS A 208 19.49 -18.89 9.88
CA HIS A 208 19.24 -19.96 10.84
C HIS A 208 20.61 -20.29 11.49
N ASP A 209 20.84 -19.77 12.69
CA ASP A 209 21.86 -20.31 13.58
C ASP A 209 21.30 -21.54 14.29
#